data_8fe688105e29dbab29be6af284f65778
#
_entry.id   8fe688105e29dbab29be6af284f65778
#
_cell.length_a   1.000
_cell.length_b   1.000
_cell.length_c   1.000
_cell.angle_alpha   90.00
_cell.angle_beta   90.00
_cell.angle_gamma   90.00
#
_symmetry.space_group_name_H-M   'P 1'
#
loop_
_entity.id
_entity.type
_entity.pdbx_description
1 polymer ?
#
loop_
_entity_poly.entity_id
_entity_poly.type
_entity_poly.pdbx_seq_one_letter_code
_entity_poly.pdbx_strand_id
1 'polypeptide(L)'
;MNFVDRKAELSFFNHILHREHPGPAQFIILYGRRRVGKTHLLRHWAKESGIKHTYWAAEKESAPNQRRKLFAKVDNRTVAQSPLFNSWAELWEAIAQVIGQERQILILDELPYATDGDPAMLSALQHAWDQHFQHSQLILVICGSQVQSMETLQHRQSPLFGRFTGQWFLQPLPFHTLKTFFPNWSAAERVAVRSIVGGIPAYIQWLDPTKSLVENIQKQILFPEACS
;
A
#
# COMPACT_ATOMS: atom_id res chain seq x y z
N MET A 1 -9.99 10.88 -10.65
CA MET A 1 -11.03 9.91 -10.24
C MET A 1 -11.39 10.21 -8.80
N ASN A 2 -12.66 10.34 -8.49
CA ASN A 2 -13.09 10.54 -7.10
C ASN A 2 -12.81 9.27 -6.28
N PHE A 3 -12.29 9.43 -5.07
CA PHE A 3 -12.13 8.35 -4.12
C PHE A 3 -13.52 7.88 -3.66
N VAL A 4 -13.81 6.61 -3.84
CA VAL A 4 -15.15 6.07 -3.56
C VAL A 4 -15.07 5.05 -2.45
N ASP A 5 -15.95 5.22 -1.44
CA ASP A 5 -16.07 4.32 -0.29
C ASP A 5 -14.79 4.23 0.57
N ARG A 6 -14.51 3.10 1.19
CA ARG A 6 -13.35 2.86 2.08
C ARG A 6 -13.42 3.60 3.42
N LYS A 7 -14.63 3.87 3.90
CA LYS A 7 -14.83 4.57 5.18
C LYS A 7 -14.26 3.79 6.37
N ALA A 8 -14.41 2.47 6.37
CA ALA A 8 -13.89 1.62 7.44
C ALA A 8 -12.36 1.62 7.45
N GLU A 9 -11.75 1.51 6.27
CA GLU A 9 -10.30 1.55 6.10
C GLU A 9 -9.73 2.91 6.51
N LEU A 10 -10.33 4.00 6.06
CA LEU A 10 -9.89 5.34 6.45
C LEU A 10 -10.07 5.58 7.96
N SER A 11 -11.17 5.10 8.55
CA SER A 11 -11.39 5.16 9.99
C SER A 11 -10.32 4.39 10.76
N PHE A 12 -9.93 3.20 10.29
CA PHE A 12 -8.84 2.42 10.87
C PHE A 12 -7.51 3.19 10.83
N PHE A 13 -7.12 3.72 9.67
CA PHE A 13 -5.87 4.47 9.54
C PHE A 13 -5.89 5.77 10.36
N ASN A 14 -7.01 6.48 10.39
CA ASN A 14 -7.16 7.70 11.21
C ASN A 14 -7.13 7.39 12.72
N HIS A 15 -7.71 6.25 13.14
CA HIS A 15 -7.60 5.82 14.53
C HIS A 15 -6.14 5.57 14.92
N ILE A 16 -5.37 4.88 14.07
CA ILE A 16 -3.94 4.63 14.31
C ILE A 16 -3.14 5.94 14.31
N LEU A 17 -3.49 6.86 13.41
CA LEU A 17 -2.83 8.16 13.32
C LEU A 17 -2.88 8.93 14.65
N HIS A 18 -3.97 8.79 15.41
CA HIS A 18 -4.17 9.48 16.68
C HIS A 18 -3.90 8.61 17.92
N ARG A 19 -3.36 7.40 17.71
CA ARG A 19 -3.06 6.49 18.82
C ARG A 19 -1.81 6.96 19.58
N GLU A 20 -1.94 7.03 20.91
CA GLU A 20 -0.85 7.41 21.81
C GLU A 20 -0.22 6.19 22.51
N HIS A 21 -0.94 5.06 22.59
CA HIS A 21 -0.46 3.84 23.23
C HIS A 21 -0.43 2.66 22.24
N PRO A 22 0.58 1.78 22.29
CA PRO A 22 1.69 1.66 23.26
C PRO A 22 2.77 2.74 23.11
N GLY A 23 2.73 3.58 22.11
CA GLY A 23 3.65 4.67 21.85
C GLY A 23 3.27 5.41 20.57
N PRO A 24 3.92 6.53 20.24
CA PRO A 24 3.59 7.31 19.06
C PRO A 24 3.97 6.61 17.75
N ALA A 25 5.00 5.76 17.74
CA ALA A 25 5.39 4.98 16.59
C ALA A 25 4.37 3.89 16.28
N GLN A 26 4.02 3.75 15.01
CA GLN A 26 3.06 2.74 14.55
C GLN A 26 3.64 1.95 13.38
N PHE A 27 3.51 0.63 13.43
CA PHE A 27 3.93 -0.26 12.35
C PHE A 27 2.72 -0.99 11.78
N ILE A 28 2.34 -0.66 10.57
CA ILE A 28 1.10 -1.13 9.94
C ILE A 28 1.43 -2.06 8.78
N ILE A 29 0.70 -3.15 8.67
CA ILE A 29 0.69 -4.01 7.49
C ILE A 29 -0.65 -3.90 6.77
N LEU A 30 -0.61 -3.52 5.47
CA LEU A 30 -1.76 -3.51 4.57
C LEU A 30 -1.51 -4.48 3.43
N TYR A 31 -2.39 -5.44 3.23
CA TYR A 31 -2.26 -6.38 2.12
C TYR A 31 -3.62 -6.74 1.50
N GLY A 32 -3.59 -7.37 0.36
CA GLY A 32 -4.80 -7.73 -0.37
C GLY A 32 -4.52 -7.92 -1.86
N ARG A 33 -5.48 -8.44 -2.60
CA ARG A 33 -5.33 -8.79 -4.01
C ARG A 33 -4.79 -7.63 -4.85
N ARG A 34 -4.12 -7.97 -5.95
CA ARG A 34 -3.69 -6.99 -6.95
C ARG A 34 -4.89 -6.20 -7.48
N ARG A 35 -4.70 -4.92 -7.76
CA ARG A 35 -5.72 -4.00 -8.30
C ARG A 35 -6.91 -3.70 -7.36
N VAL A 36 -6.87 -4.12 -6.09
CA VAL A 36 -7.93 -3.86 -5.10
C VAL A 36 -7.95 -2.41 -4.57
N GLY A 37 -6.93 -1.61 -4.90
CA GLY A 37 -6.86 -0.18 -4.56
C GLY A 37 -5.98 0.18 -3.36
N LYS A 38 -5.05 -0.69 -2.92
CA LYS A 38 -4.14 -0.44 -1.79
C LYS A 38 -3.35 0.86 -1.93
N THR A 39 -2.61 1.00 -3.02
CA THR A 39 -1.81 2.19 -3.33
C THR A 39 -2.65 3.47 -3.34
N HIS A 40 -3.84 3.40 -3.94
CA HIS A 40 -4.76 4.54 -4.02
C HIS A 40 -5.27 4.94 -2.62
N LEU A 41 -5.65 3.96 -1.80
CA LEU A 41 -6.06 4.18 -0.41
C LEU A 41 -4.95 4.83 0.42
N LEU A 42 -3.73 4.28 0.38
CA LEU A 42 -2.61 4.79 1.17
C LEU A 42 -2.20 6.21 0.76
N ARG A 43 -2.15 6.49 -0.55
CA ARG A 43 -1.82 7.84 -1.03
C ARG A 43 -2.91 8.86 -0.69
N HIS A 44 -4.17 8.47 -0.81
CA HIS A 44 -5.29 9.34 -0.42
C HIS A 44 -5.23 9.65 1.07
N TRP A 45 -5.15 8.62 1.92
CA TRP A 45 -5.05 8.79 3.38
C TRP A 45 -3.85 9.64 3.79
N ALA A 46 -2.65 9.35 3.28
CA ALA A 46 -1.45 10.10 3.62
C ALA A 46 -1.55 11.58 3.25
N LYS A 47 -2.15 11.89 2.10
CA LYS A 47 -2.41 13.27 1.67
C LYS A 47 -3.41 13.97 2.58
N GLU A 48 -4.54 13.33 2.89
CA GLU A 48 -5.60 13.92 3.72
C GLU A 48 -5.18 14.06 5.19
N SER A 49 -4.21 13.27 5.67
CA SER A 49 -3.69 13.36 7.03
C SER A 49 -2.98 14.69 7.33
N GLY A 50 -2.53 15.43 6.30
CA GLY A 50 -1.73 16.64 6.46
C GLY A 50 -0.32 16.40 7.03
N ILE A 51 0.06 15.14 7.31
CA ILE A 51 1.37 14.79 7.87
C ILE A 51 2.38 14.62 6.72
N LYS A 52 3.62 15.03 6.97
CA LYS A 52 4.75 14.76 6.07
C LYS A 52 4.79 13.28 5.75
N HIS A 53 4.78 12.91 4.48
CA HIS A 53 4.76 11.52 4.09
C HIS A 53 5.68 11.23 2.92
N THR A 54 6.27 10.04 2.95
CA THR A 54 7.08 9.48 1.88
C THR A 54 6.43 8.19 1.38
N TYR A 55 6.27 8.10 0.08
CA TYR A 55 5.81 6.89 -0.60
C TYR A 55 6.92 6.34 -1.48
N TRP A 56 7.28 5.10 -1.23
CA TRP A 56 8.19 4.32 -2.08
C TRP A 56 7.55 2.99 -2.44
N ALA A 57 7.67 2.58 -3.69
CA ALA A 57 7.28 1.26 -4.16
C ALA A 57 8.53 0.48 -4.57
N ALA A 58 8.64 -0.74 -4.02
CA ALA A 58 9.69 -1.66 -4.45
C ALA A 58 9.45 -2.11 -5.90
N GLU A 59 10.52 -2.23 -6.65
CA GLU A 59 10.52 -2.68 -8.04
C GLU A 59 11.34 -3.95 -8.16
N LYS A 60 11.14 -4.70 -9.25
CA LYS A 60 11.96 -5.88 -9.54
C LYS A 60 13.33 -5.47 -10.08
N GLU A 61 14.21 -5.06 -9.19
CA GLU A 61 15.56 -4.57 -9.49
C GLU A 61 16.55 -4.99 -8.39
N SER A 62 17.85 -4.70 -8.59
CA SER A 62 18.87 -5.05 -7.62
C SER A 62 18.71 -4.32 -6.29
N ALA A 63 19.05 -4.98 -5.18
CA ALA A 63 18.96 -4.42 -3.84
C ALA A 63 19.74 -3.08 -3.67
N PRO A 64 20.95 -2.89 -4.22
CA PRO A 64 21.62 -1.58 -4.17
C PRO A 64 20.80 -0.45 -4.79
N ASN A 65 20.18 -0.69 -5.95
CA ASN A 65 19.33 0.32 -6.59
C ASN A 65 18.08 0.60 -5.75
N GLN A 66 17.44 -0.40 -5.21
CA GLN A 66 16.28 -0.23 -4.33
C GLN A 66 16.63 0.60 -3.10
N ARG A 67 17.75 0.29 -2.43
CA ARG A 67 18.25 1.05 -1.28
C ARG A 67 18.45 2.52 -1.62
N ARG A 68 19.13 2.79 -2.73
CA ARG A 68 19.42 4.14 -3.19
C ARG A 68 18.16 4.94 -3.54
N LYS A 69 17.19 4.30 -4.23
CA LYS A 69 15.90 4.93 -4.58
C LYS A 69 15.06 5.21 -3.34
N LEU A 70 15.03 4.28 -2.37
CA LEU A 70 14.30 4.48 -1.12
C LEU A 70 14.87 5.68 -0.35
N PHE A 71 16.19 5.74 -0.16
CA PHE A 71 16.82 6.85 0.53
C PHE A 71 16.56 8.18 -0.17
N ALA A 72 16.69 8.22 -1.50
CA ALA A 72 16.39 9.41 -2.31
C ALA A 72 15.00 9.97 -2.03
N LYS A 73 14.00 9.08 -1.87
CA LYS A 73 12.63 9.47 -1.55
C LYS A 73 12.49 10.01 -0.13
N VAL A 74 13.13 9.38 0.84
CA VAL A 74 13.06 9.79 2.27
C VAL A 74 13.75 11.12 2.49
N ASP A 75 14.93 11.30 1.91
CA ASP A 75 15.76 12.51 2.09
C ASP A 75 15.42 13.63 1.08
N ASN A 76 14.40 13.40 0.24
CA ASN A 76 13.95 14.36 -0.80
C ASN A 76 15.09 14.81 -1.75
N ARG A 77 15.93 13.86 -2.16
CA ARG A 77 17.04 14.07 -3.11
C ARG A 77 16.78 13.35 -4.42
N THR A 78 17.59 13.65 -5.43
CA THR A 78 17.65 12.81 -6.62
C THR A 78 18.41 11.52 -6.34
N VAL A 79 18.13 10.47 -7.11
CA VAL A 79 18.87 9.20 -7.00
C VAL A 79 20.37 9.39 -7.24
N ALA A 80 20.75 10.29 -8.16
CA ALA A 80 22.14 10.59 -8.45
C ALA A 80 22.90 11.19 -7.26
N GLN A 81 22.22 12.00 -6.43
CA GLN A 81 22.78 12.66 -5.25
C GLN A 81 22.76 11.78 -3.99
N SER A 82 22.06 10.65 -4.03
CA SER A 82 21.93 9.76 -2.89
C SER A 82 23.16 8.88 -2.73
N PRO A 83 23.61 8.64 -1.49
CA PRO A 83 24.74 7.76 -1.23
C PRO A 83 24.44 6.31 -1.67
N LEU A 84 25.50 5.53 -1.81
CA LEU A 84 25.43 4.10 -1.98
C LEU A 84 25.43 3.45 -0.59
N PHE A 85 24.58 2.46 -0.40
CA PHE A 85 24.50 1.68 0.83
C PHE A 85 24.88 0.23 0.52
N ASN A 86 25.82 -0.34 1.30
CA ASN A 86 26.26 -1.71 1.12
C ASN A 86 25.24 -2.72 1.67
N SER A 87 24.46 -2.30 2.66
CA SER A 87 23.45 -3.14 3.30
C SER A 87 22.14 -2.41 3.57
N TRP A 88 21.09 -3.16 3.84
CA TRP A 88 19.84 -2.60 4.34
C TRP A 88 19.98 -2.00 5.75
N ALA A 89 20.90 -2.53 6.57
CA ALA A 89 21.17 -1.98 7.90
C ALA A 89 21.70 -0.55 7.81
N GLU A 90 22.74 -0.31 6.99
CA GLU A 90 23.26 1.04 6.74
C GLU A 90 22.17 2.00 6.23
N LEU A 91 21.31 1.54 5.32
CA LEU A 91 20.22 2.33 4.81
C LEU A 91 19.22 2.72 5.92
N TRP A 92 18.79 1.75 6.74
CA TRP A 92 17.80 2.01 7.78
C TRP A 92 18.34 2.93 8.87
N GLU A 93 19.62 2.81 9.21
CA GLU A 93 20.29 3.73 10.13
C GLU A 93 20.29 5.17 9.57
N ALA A 94 20.65 5.35 8.31
CA ALA A 94 20.60 6.65 7.65
C ALA A 94 19.17 7.21 7.57
N ILE A 95 18.18 6.37 7.28
CA ILE A 95 16.76 6.76 7.29
C ILE A 95 16.32 7.20 8.68
N ALA A 96 16.73 6.48 9.73
CA ALA A 96 16.40 6.85 11.10
C ALA A 96 16.94 8.24 11.48
N GLN A 97 18.14 8.59 11.01
CA GLN A 97 18.70 9.92 11.21
C GLN A 97 17.90 11.01 10.47
N VAL A 98 17.48 10.75 9.23
CA VAL A 98 16.66 11.70 8.45
C VAL A 98 15.27 11.90 9.04
N ILE A 99 14.64 10.82 9.51
CA ILE A 99 13.32 10.85 10.15
C ILE A 99 13.37 11.60 11.48
N GLY A 100 14.38 11.34 12.30
CA GLY A 100 14.54 11.95 13.62
C GLY A 100 13.29 11.73 14.50
N GLN A 101 12.84 12.81 15.16
CA GLN A 101 11.68 12.79 16.05
C GLN A 101 10.42 13.43 15.43
N GLU A 102 10.47 13.80 14.16
CA GLU A 102 9.30 14.38 13.49
C GLU A 102 8.24 13.32 13.23
N ARG A 103 6.98 13.70 13.42
CA ARG A 103 5.86 12.83 13.03
C ARG A 103 5.76 12.77 11.52
N GLN A 104 5.93 11.58 10.97
CA GLN A 104 5.82 11.37 9.54
C GLN A 104 5.37 9.95 9.17
N ILE A 105 4.86 9.81 7.96
CA ILE A 105 4.40 8.54 7.41
C ILE A 105 5.42 8.06 6.36
N LEU A 106 5.91 6.83 6.52
CA LEU A 106 6.71 6.14 5.51
C LEU A 106 5.94 4.94 4.98
N ILE A 107 5.63 4.96 3.69
CA ILE A 107 4.89 3.88 3.01
C ILE A 107 5.87 3.11 2.11
N LEU A 108 6.02 1.81 2.38
CA LEU A 108 6.78 0.85 1.59
C LEU A 108 5.80 -0.05 0.84
N ASP A 109 5.50 0.29 -0.40
CA ASP A 109 4.56 -0.48 -1.23
C ASP A 109 5.27 -1.58 -2.01
N GLU A 110 4.55 -2.66 -2.30
CA GLU A 110 5.05 -3.88 -2.97
C GLU A 110 6.33 -4.45 -2.34
N LEU A 111 6.40 -4.45 -1.01
CA LEU A 111 7.53 -4.92 -0.20
C LEU A 111 8.09 -6.28 -0.64
N PRO A 112 7.28 -7.27 -1.08
CA PRO A 112 7.80 -8.55 -1.56
C PRO A 112 8.88 -8.43 -2.63
N TYR A 113 8.84 -7.45 -3.51
CA TYR A 113 9.92 -7.27 -4.51
C TYR A 113 11.27 -6.91 -3.89
N ALA A 114 11.27 -6.22 -2.76
CA ALA A 114 12.51 -5.91 -2.06
C ALA A 114 13.03 -7.11 -1.27
N THR A 115 12.15 -7.87 -0.63
CA THR A 115 12.51 -9.05 0.17
C THR A 115 12.89 -10.25 -0.69
N ASP A 116 12.28 -10.42 -1.85
CA ASP A 116 12.66 -11.46 -2.84
C ASP A 116 14.06 -11.16 -3.42
N GLY A 117 14.39 -9.87 -3.59
CA GLY A 117 15.70 -9.45 -4.08
C GLY A 117 16.83 -9.55 -3.04
N ASP A 118 16.49 -9.41 -1.76
CA ASP A 118 17.44 -9.53 -0.65
C ASP A 118 16.69 -9.81 0.67
N PRO A 119 16.63 -11.08 1.10
CA PRO A 119 15.95 -11.47 2.35
C PRO A 119 16.48 -10.79 3.61
N ALA A 120 17.72 -10.30 3.60
CA ALA A 120 18.32 -9.58 4.74
C ALA A 120 17.56 -8.27 5.06
N MET A 121 16.75 -7.77 4.12
CA MET A 121 15.92 -6.58 4.33
C MET A 121 15.01 -6.70 5.56
N LEU A 122 14.36 -7.85 5.76
CA LEU A 122 13.42 -8.03 6.86
C LEU A 122 14.11 -8.01 8.22
N SER A 123 15.25 -8.69 8.35
CA SER A 123 16.03 -8.69 9.61
C SER A 123 16.61 -7.31 9.88
N ALA A 124 17.09 -6.62 8.85
CA ALA A 124 17.60 -5.25 8.98
C ALA A 124 16.49 -4.28 9.40
N LEU A 125 15.28 -4.40 8.82
CA LEU A 125 14.13 -3.60 9.21
C LEU A 125 13.67 -3.89 10.64
N GLN A 126 13.72 -5.18 11.06
CA GLN A 126 13.47 -5.57 12.44
C GLN A 126 14.40 -4.83 13.40
N HIS A 127 15.71 -4.90 13.16
CA HIS A 127 16.70 -4.24 14.02
C HIS A 127 16.51 -2.72 14.06
N ALA A 128 16.26 -2.12 12.90
CA ALA A 128 16.01 -0.68 12.82
C ALA A 128 14.73 -0.28 13.57
N TRP A 129 13.67 -1.09 13.49
CA TRP A 129 12.47 -0.87 14.28
C TRP A 129 12.75 -0.89 15.77
N ASP A 130 13.41 -1.96 16.25
CA ASP A 130 13.68 -2.19 17.67
C ASP A 130 14.64 -1.15 18.26
N GLN A 131 15.61 -0.67 17.48
CA GLN A 131 16.64 0.25 17.96
C GLN A 131 16.27 1.73 17.80
N HIS A 132 15.53 2.07 16.75
CA HIS A 132 15.30 3.48 16.38
C HIS A 132 13.80 3.81 16.25
N PHE A 133 13.07 3.11 15.37
CA PHE A 133 11.77 3.58 14.93
C PHE A 133 10.69 3.47 16.00
N GLN A 134 10.70 2.43 16.84
CA GLN A 134 9.71 2.26 17.90
C GLN A 134 9.72 3.39 18.95
N HIS A 135 10.83 4.12 19.06
CA HIS A 135 11.00 5.24 19.99
C HIS A 135 10.79 6.61 19.32
N SER A 136 10.47 6.63 18.04
CA SER A 136 10.19 7.83 17.24
C SER A 136 8.69 8.10 17.14
N GLN A 137 8.31 9.05 16.28
CA GLN A 137 6.91 9.30 15.93
C GLN A 137 6.56 8.78 14.52
N LEU A 138 7.35 7.83 14.01
CA LEU A 138 7.16 7.26 12.67
C LEU A 138 5.89 6.41 12.60
N ILE A 139 5.11 6.61 11.55
CA ILE A 139 4.08 5.68 11.11
C ILE A 139 4.62 4.95 9.88
N LEU A 140 5.11 3.74 10.10
CA LEU A 140 5.61 2.87 9.05
C LEU A 140 4.49 2.00 8.52
N VAL A 141 4.24 2.07 7.22
CA VAL A 141 3.24 1.23 6.53
C VAL A 141 3.93 0.35 5.52
N ILE A 142 3.87 -0.95 5.70
CA ILE A 142 4.28 -1.90 4.65
C ILE A 142 3.06 -2.42 3.90
N CYS A 143 3.19 -2.57 2.59
CA CYS A 143 2.10 -2.95 1.72
C CYS A 143 2.56 -3.96 0.66
N GLY A 144 1.65 -4.85 0.24
CA GLY A 144 1.95 -5.79 -0.84
C GLY A 144 0.72 -6.46 -1.42
N SER A 145 0.84 -6.90 -2.67
CA SER A 145 -0.21 -7.59 -3.41
C SER A 145 -0.10 -9.12 -3.37
N GLN A 146 1.04 -9.65 -2.95
CA GLN A 146 1.27 -11.08 -2.73
C GLN A 146 0.74 -11.47 -1.35
N VAL A 147 -0.54 -11.84 -1.27
CA VAL A 147 -1.25 -12.07 0.00
C VAL A 147 -0.48 -13.05 0.89
N GLN A 148 -0.09 -14.21 0.35
CA GLN A 148 0.61 -15.24 1.12
C GLN A 148 1.96 -14.73 1.68
N SER A 149 2.76 -14.02 0.89
CA SER A 149 4.03 -13.45 1.35
C SER A 149 3.80 -12.42 2.46
N MET A 150 2.75 -11.60 2.37
CA MET A 150 2.43 -10.62 3.39
C MET A 150 1.88 -11.26 4.68
N GLU A 151 1.14 -12.36 4.57
CA GLU A 151 0.67 -13.12 5.73
C GLU A 151 1.83 -13.79 6.47
N THR A 152 2.81 -14.32 5.75
CA THR A 152 4.01 -14.92 6.39
C THR A 152 4.80 -13.94 7.24
N LEU A 153 4.75 -12.63 6.93
CA LEU A 153 5.39 -11.60 7.77
C LEU A 153 4.80 -11.52 9.19
N GLN A 154 3.59 -12.01 9.38
CA GLN A 154 2.88 -12.02 10.66
C GLN A 154 3.06 -13.33 11.44
N HIS A 155 3.73 -14.33 10.85
CA HIS A 155 3.97 -15.62 11.51
C HIS A 155 5.17 -15.54 12.45
N ARG A 156 5.18 -16.43 13.46
CA ARG A 156 6.23 -16.49 14.51
C ARG A 156 7.66 -16.61 13.98
N GLN A 157 7.82 -17.16 12.78
CA GLN A 157 9.11 -17.33 12.13
C GLN A 157 9.61 -16.05 11.43
N SER A 158 8.76 -15.06 11.25
CA SER A 158 9.14 -13.80 10.62
C SER A 158 9.92 -12.90 11.58
N PRO A 159 10.98 -12.23 11.11
CA PRO A 159 11.65 -11.19 11.89
C PRO A 159 10.71 -10.08 12.39
N LEU A 160 9.62 -9.82 11.68
CA LEU A 160 8.67 -8.75 12.00
C LEU A 160 7.52 -9.18 12.93
N PHE A 161 7.49 -10.47 13.34
CA PHE A 161 6.46 -10.97 14.24
C PHE A 161 6.35 -10.15 15.54
N GLY A 162 5.13 -9.81 15.93
CA GLY A 162 4.86 -9.08 17.17
C GLY A 162 5.15 -7.58 17.14
N ARG A 163 5.63 -7.03 16.00
CA ARG A 163 5.95 -5.60 15.85
C ARG A 163 4.84 -4.78 15.22
N PHE A 164 3.91 -5.44 14.54
CA PHE A 164 2.78 -4.74 13.94
C PHE A 164 1.80 -4.24 14.98
N THR A 165 1.54 -2.94 14.96
CA THR A 165 0.54 -2.27 15.81
C THR A 165 -0.83 -2.18 15.14
N GLY A 166 -0.88 -2.42 13.83
CA GLY A 166 -2.10 -2.48 13.05
C GLY A 166 -1.96 -3.36 11.82
N GLN A 167 -3.06 -4.05 11.48
CA GLN A 167 -3.11 -4.89 10.29
C GLN A 167 -4.45 -4.74 9.58
N TRP A 168 -4.43 -4.73 8.25
CA TRP A 168 -5.64 -4.67 7.45
C TRP A 168 -5.50 -5.48 6.17
N PHE A 169 -6.43 -6.41 5.98
CA PHE A 169 -6.60 -7.11 4.72
C PHE A 169 -7.64 -6.39 3.87
N LEU A 170 -7.18 -5.74 2.79
CA LEU A 170 -8.05 -4.94 1.93
C LEU A 170 -8.87 -5.82 0.99
N GLN A 171 -10.17 -5.84 1.23
CA GLN A 171 -11.15 -6.56 0.44
C GLN A 171 -11.55 -5.79 -0.82
N PRO A 172 -12.06 -6.47 -1.85
CA PRO A 172 -12.77 -5.82 -2.96
C PRO A 172 -13.89 -4.91 -2.43
N LEU A 173 -14.26 -3.90 -3.23
CA LEU A 173 -15.37 -3.01 -2.87
C LEU A 173 -16.66 -3.79 -2.63
N PRO A 174 -17.45 -3.45 -1.60
CA PRO A 174 -18.70 -4.13 -1.32
C PRO A 174 -19.73 -3.85 -2.42
N PHE A 175 -20.76 -4.70 -2.51
CA PHE A 175 -21.76 -4.65 -3.59
C PHE A 175 -22.47 -3.29 -3.69
N HIS A 176 -22.83 -2.71 -2.54
CA HIS A 176 -23.57 -1.44 -2.52
C HIS A 176 -22.81 -0.28 -3.20
N THR A 177 -21.48 -0.33 -3.23
CA THR A 177 -20.63 0.67 -3.86
C THR A 177 -20.85 0.75 -5.38
N LEU A 178 -21.31 -0.34 -6.00
CA LEU A 178 -21.61 -0.35 -7.44
C LEU A 178 -22.71 0.63 -7.83
N LYS A 179 -23.59 1.00 -6.90
CA LYS A 179 -24.60 2.04 -7.15
C LYS A 179 -23.98 3.41 -7.43
N THR A 180 -22.85 3.69 -6.80
CA THR A 180 -22.10 4.95 -7.03
C THR A 180 -21.42 4.96 -8.39
N PHE A 181 -20.90 3.81 -8.84
CA PHE A 181 -20.28 3.70 -10.17
C PHE A 181 -21.32 3.65 -11.30
N PHE A 182 -22.44 2.96 -11.08
CA PHE A 182 -23.47 2.71 -12.09
C PHE A 182 -24.85 3.11 -11.54
N PRO A 183 -25.11 4.42 -11.37
CA PRO A 183 -26.35 4.90 -10.75
C PRO A 183 -27.60 4.54 -11.56
N ASN A 184 -27.50 4.51 -12.89
CA ASN A 184 -28.60 4.26 -13.82
C ASN A 184 -28.85 2.76 -14.10
N TRP A 185 -27.94 1.87 -13.67
CA TRP A 185 -28.11 0.44 -13.89
C TRP A 185 -29.09 -0.16 -12.86
N SER A 186 -29.88 -1.13 -13.30
CA SER A 186 -30.77 -1.90 -12.44
C SER A 186 -30.00 -2.73 -11.40
N ALA A 187 -30.68 -3.22 -10.40
CA ALA A 187 -30.09 -4.11 -9.41
C ALA A 187 -29.54 -5.41 -10.07
N ALA A 188 -30.30 -5.96 -11.05
CA ALA A 188 -29.90 -7.15 -11.80
C ALA A 188 -28.61 -6.94 -12.59
N GLU A 189 -28.48 -5.80 -13.29
CA GLU A 189 -27.27 -5.45 -14.03
C GLU A 189 -26.06 -5.28 -13.08
N ARG A 190 -26.26 -4.65 -11.91
CA ARG A 190 -25.20 -4.55 -10.90
C ARG A 190 -24.80 -5.90 -10.31
N VAL A 191 -25.72 -6.85 -10.15
CA VAL A 191 -25.40 -8.23 -9.74
C VAL A 191 -24.59 -8.91 -10.84
N ALA A 192 -25.02 -8.80 -12.10
CA ALA A 192 -24.32 -9.41 -13.23
C ALA A 192 -22.90 -8.87 -13.36
N VAL A 193 -22.70 -7.54 -13.33
CA VAL A 193 -21.35 -6.96 -13.40
C VAL A 193 -20.49 -7.36 -12.20
N ARG A 194 -21.07 -7.45 -11.00
CA ARG A 194 -20.35 -7.93 -9.82
C ARG A 194 -19.80 -9.35 -10.02
N SER A 195 -20.56 -10.22 -10.64
CA SER A 195 -20.15 -11.58 -10.92
C SER A 195 -18.97 -11.64 -11.92
N ILE A 196 -18.89 -10.66 -12.82
CA ILE A 196 -17.82 -10.56 -13.83
C ILE A 196 -16.55 -9.92 -13.26
N VAL A 197 -16.66 -8.74 -12.64
CA VAL A 197 -15.49 -7.93 -12.22
C VAL A 197 -15.15 -8.07 -10.73
N GLY A 198 -15.94 -8.80 -9.95
CA GLY A 198 -15.64 -9.16 -8.56
C GLY A 198 -15.51 -8.00 -7.58
N GLY A 199 -15.94 -6.79 -7.93
CA GLY A 199 -15.78 -5.57 -7.10
C GLY A 199 -14.34 -5.04 -7.03
N ILE A 200 -13.48 -5.43 -7.94
CA ILE A 200 -12.13 -4.91 -8.07
C ILE A 200 -12.18 -3.54 -8.73
N PRO A 201 -11.75 -2.45 -8.03
CA PRO A 201 -11.88 -1.07 -8.56
C PRO A 201 -11.29 -0.89 -9.95
N ALA A 202 -10.12 -1.45 -10.21
CA ALA A 202 -9.46 -1.33 -11.52
C ALA A 202 -10.27 -1.96 -12.66
N TYR A 203 -11.05 -3.00 -12.39
CA TYR A 203 -11.90 -3.62 -13.42
C TYR A 203 -13.23 -2.89 -13.57
N ILE A 204 -13.80 -2.37 -12.46
CA ILE A 204 -14.99 -1.52 -12.50
C ILE A 204 -14.75 -0.29 -13.39
N GLN A 205 -13.54 0.27 -13.34
CA GLN A 205 -13.15 1.47 -14.10
C GLN A 205 -13.07 1.26 -15.62
N TRP A 206 -12.97 0.02 -16.09
CA TRP A 206 -12.99 -0.26 -17.52
C TRP A 206 -14.39 -0.10 -18.12
N LEU A 207 -15.43 -0.08 -17.28
CA LEU A 207 -16.81 -0.05 -17.72
C LEU A 207 -17.31 1.38 -17.80
N ASP A 208 -18.01 1.69 -18.87
CA ASP A 208 -18.64 2.99 -19.13
C ASP A 208 -20.05 3.02 -18.49
N PRO A 209 -20.28 3.83 -17.45
CA PRO A 209 -21.57 3.90 -16.77
C PRO A 209 -22.70 4.47 -17.61
N THR A 210 -22.39 5.10 -18.76
CA THR A 210 -23.37 5.67 -19.69
C THR A 210 -23.92 4.65 -20.69
N LYS A 211 -23.23 3.50 -20.82
CA LYS A 211 -23.63 2.42 -21.74
C LYS A 211 -24.35 1.29 -20.99
N SER A 212 -25.07 0.47 -21.74
CA SER A 212 -25.69 -0.73 -21.19
C SER A 212 -24.63 -1.76 -20.73
N LEU A 213 -25.03 -2.67 -19.84
CA LEU A 213 -24.19 -3.78 -19.43
C LEU A 213 -23.72 -4.63 -20.62
N VAL A 214 -24.62 -4.90 -21.58
CA VAL A 214 -24.32 -5.73 -22.76
C VAL A 214 -23.25 -5.08 -23.63
N GLU A 215 -23.38 -3.79 -23.93
CA GLU A 215 -22.37 -3.03 -24.69
C GLU A 215 -21.00 -3.03 -23.99
N ASN A 216 -20.98 -2.87 -22.67
CA ASN A 216 -19.74 -2.94 -21.88
C ASN A 216 -19.09 -4.33 -21.96
N ILE A 217 -19.87 -5.41 -21.81
CA ILE A 217 -19.35 -6.78 -21.90
C ILE A 217 -18.76 -7.03 -23.28
N GLN A 218 -19.48 -6.66 -24.33
CA GLN A 218 -19.01 -6.85 -25.71
C GLN A 218 -17.70 -6.13 -25.98
N LYS A 219 -17.63 -4.83 -25.66
CA LYS A 219 -16.48 -3.98 -26.01
C LYS A 219 -15.27 -4.17 -25.10
N GLN A 220 -15.50 -4.35 -23.79
CA GLN A 220 -14.41 -4.30 -22.82
C GLN A 220 -13.93 -5.67 -22.36
N ILE A 221 -14.74 -6.72 -22.55
CA ILE A 221 -14.46 -8.05 -22.00
C ILE A 221 -14.30 -9.07 -23.12
N LEU A 222 -15.22 -9.13 -24.06
CA LEU A 222 -15.20 -10.14 -25.13
C LEU A 222 -14.35 -9.72 -26.34
N PHE A 223 -14.43 -8.45 -26.71
CA PHE A 223 -13.69 -7.90 -27.85
C PHE A 223 -12.96 -6.61 -27.40
N PRO A 224 -11.96 -6.70 -26.54
CA PRO A 224 -11.18 -5.52 -26.20
C PRO A 224 -10.52 -5.02 -27.48
N GLU A 225 -10.92 -3.82 -27.94
CA GLU A 225 -10.18 -3.14 -28.99
C GLU A 225 -8.72 -3.06 -28.51
N ALA A 226 -7.81 -3.57 -29.33
CA ALA A 226 -6.40 -3.57 -28.99
C ALA A 226 -6.00 -2.15 -28.55
N CYS A 227 -5.46 -2.01 -27.35
CA CYS A 227 -4.87 -0.77 -26.91
C CYS A 227 -3.75 -0.44 -27.90
N SER A 228 -4.05 0.45 -28.84
CA SER A 228 -3.08 1.10 -29.72
C SER A 228 -2.28 2.13 -28.93
#